data_5b77fa24daf7e61f439b1450e28939f1
#
_entry.id   5b77fa24daf7e61f439b1450e28939f1
#
_cell.length_a   1.000
_cell.length_b   1.000
_cell.length_c   1.000
_cell.angle_alpha   90.00
_cell.angle_beta   90.00
_cell.angle_gamma   90.00
#
_symmetry.space_group_name_H-M   'P 1'
#
loop_
_entity.id
_entity.type
_entity.pdbx_description
1 polymer ?
#
loop_
_entity_poly.entity_id
_entity_poly.type
_entity_poly.pdbx_seq_one_letter_code
_entity_poly.pdbx_strand_id
1 'polypeptide(L)'
;MKRCRGTTFEKAMSKAVKAVSGAKKEAKKTYTLTCGDVSENHHGMQKNGELHSHGYSYETLCKVYHKLTAEGVACEMYALHPHYDGPDPVEEAWLLVIRKGVQHVLQTEDTVALMAENDALDMDKHALMKGRVVNKKARWNLCFDDEDQEPDYESGKGRIVAWKHIPLVSKIREWIAEITEDVPLKVEANYYYDIEKCGIGYHGDGERRKVFAMRMGASMPLYYQWYQRSEPVGPRMKFELHDGDMYMMEAKAVGFDWLKKNVPTVRHATGCDEYTGSVRPKK
;
A
#
# COMPACT_ATOMS: atom_id res chain seq x y z
N MET A 1 18.14 50.91 -33.41
CA MET A 1 18.33 49.58 -32.74
C MET A 1 17.02 49.22 -32.04
N LYS A 2 16.23 48.29 -32.62
CA LYS A 2 14.98 47.80 -32.03
C LYS A 2 15.29 46.55 -31.18
N ARG A 3 15.00 46.62 -29.86
CA ARG A 3 15.11 45.43 -28.96
C ARG A 3 14.02 44.44 -29.35
N CYS A 4 14.42 43.19 -29.69
CA CYS A 4 13.53 42.05 -29.87
C CYS A 4 12.83 41.74 -28.55
N ARG A 5 11.50 41.69 -28.53
CA ARG A 5 10.69 41.21 -27.41
C ARG A 5 10.80 39.72 -27.38
N GLY A 6 11.26 39.14 -26.27
CA GLY A 6 11.34 37.67 -26.04
C GLY A 6 10.00 37.00 -26.32
N THR A 7 10.07 35.83 -26.93
CA THR A 7 8.95 35.07 -27.44
C THR A 7 8.04 34.55 -26.29
N THR A 8 6.78 34.32 -26.61
CA THR A 8 5.74 33.85 -25.66
C THR A 8 6.16 32.53 -24.97
N PHE A 9 7.03 31.75 -25.61
CA PHE A 9 7.55 30.49 -25.12
C PHE A 9 8.55 30.68 -23.94
N GLU A 10 9.46 31.65 -24.00
CA GLU A 10 10.40 31.97 -22.90
C GLU A 10 9.69 32.49 -21.65
N LYS A 11 8.58 33.23 -21.84
CA LYS A 11 7.74 33.68 -20.73
C LYS A 11 6.96 32.55 -20.09
N ALA A 12 6.52 31.56 -20.87
CA ALA A 12 5.83 30.38 -20.37
C ALA A 12 6.80 29.47 -19.59
N MET A 13 8.02 29.25 -20.10
CA MET A 13 9.08 28.51 -19.42
C MET A 13 9.51 29.19 -18.11
N SER A 14 9.72 30.50 -18.10
CA SER A 14 10.07 31.27 -16.90
C SER A 14 8.96 31.22 -15.84
N LYS A 15 7.69 31.17 -16.26
CA LYS A 15 6.54 31.04 -15.34
C LYS A 15 6.42 29.63 -14.77
N ALA A 16 6.74 28.61 -15.56
CA ALA A 16 6.80 27.22 -15.12
C ALA A 16 7.96 27.00 -14.13
N VAL A 17 9.15 27.54 -14.40
CA VAL A 17 10.32 27.43 -13.51
C VAL A 17 10.09 28.20 -12.20
N LYS A 18 9.39 29.35 -12.21
CA LYS A 18 9.03 30.09 -10.98
C LYS A 18 7.93 29.39 -10.17
N ALA A 19 7.08 28.58 -10.79
CA ALA A 19 6.09 27.77 -10.08
C ALA A 19 6.73 26.59 -9.33
N VAL A 20 7.90 26.10 -9.77
CA VAL A 20 8.67 25.02 -9.13
C VAL A 20 9.55 25.51 -7.98
N SER A 21 9.88 26.80 -7.89
CA SER A 21 10.71 27.41 -6.82
C SER A 21 9.93 27.96 -5.62
N GLY A 22 8.59 27.89 -5.64
CA GLY A 22 7.78 28.10 -4.44
C GLY A 22 7.94 26.91 -3.49
N ALA A 23 8.22 27.15 -2.20
CA ALA A 23 8.41 26.15 -1.15
C ALA A 23 7.59 24.90 -1.44
N LYS A 24 8.24 23.72 -1.56
CA LYS A 24 7.55 22.43 -1.71
C LYS A 24 6.56 22.34 -0.55
N LYS A 25 5.28 22.63 -0.81
CA LYS A 25 4.22 22.34 0.13
C LYS A 25 4.29 20.83 0.32
N GLU A 26 4.65 20.38 1.50
CA GLU A 26 4.73 18.94 1.81
C GLU A 26 3.50 18.23 1.25
N ALA A 27 3.71 17.17 0.49
CA ALA A 27 2.61 16.43 -0.10
C ALA A 27 1.73 15.90 1.05
N LYS A 28 0.46 16.29 1.08
CA LYS A 28 -0.49 15.82 2.10
C LYS A 28 -1.17 14.51 1.72
N LYS A 29 -0.94 14.02 0.51
CA LYS A 29 -1.55 12.78 -0.02
C LYS A 29 -0.50 11.68 -0.20
N THR A 30 -0.96 10.44 -0.07
CA THR A 30 -0.13 9.26 -0.34
C THR A 30 -0.96 8.14 -0.95
N TYR A 31 -0.31 7.30 -1.74
CA TYR A 31 -0.86 6.04 -2.22
C TYR A 31 -0.16 4.87 -1.55
N THR A 32 -0.91 3.83 -1.26
CA THR A 32 -0.38 2.47 -1.11
C THR A 32 -0.95 1.63 -2.24
N LEU A 33 -0.09 1.11 -3.12
CA LEU A 33 -0.49 0.08 -4.07
C LEU A 33 -0.13 -1.26 -3.45
N THR A 34 -1.13 -2.11 -3.24
CA THR A 34 -0.97 -3.43 -2.63
C THR A 34 -1.14 -4.50 -3.70
N CYS A 35 -0.06 -5.21 -4.02
CA CYS A 35 -0.09 -6.39 -4.86
C CYS A 35 -0.39 -7.60 -3.96
N GLY A 36 -1.45 -8.33 -4.27
CA GLY A 36 -1.90 -9.52 -3.55
C GLY A 36 -2.52 -10.55 -4.49
N ASP A 37 -2.65 -11.77 -4.04
CA ASP A 37 -3.34 -12.83 -4.77
C ASP A 37 -4.82 -12.49 -4.99
N VAL A 38 -5.41 -11.67 -4.11
CA VAL A 38 -6.76 -11.10 -4.25
C VAL A 38 -6.72 -9.60 -4.01
N SER A 39 -7.45 -8.81 -4.80
CA SER A 39 -7.77 -7.40 -4.54
C SER A 39 -9.25 -7.23 -4.24
N GLU A 40 -9.59 -6.34 -3.31
CA GLU A 40 -10.96 -6.04 -2.89
C GLU A 40 -11.12 -4.53 -2.69
N ASN A 41 -12.00 -3.89 -3.45
CA ASN A 41 -12.20 -2.45 -3.38
C ASN A 41 -12.63 -1.96 -1.98
N HIS A 42 -13.45 -2.75 -1.31
CA HIS A 42 -13.88 -2.55 0.07
C HIS A 42 -14.35 -3.87 0.65
N HIS A 43 -14.12 -4.07 1.95
CA HIS A 43 -14.51 -5.30 2.64
C HIS A 43 -15.99 -5.66 2.41
N GLY A 44 -16.23 -6.86 1.89
CA GLY A 44 -17.56 -7.37 1.56
C GLY A 44 -18.07 -6.99 0.16
N MET A 45 -17.26 -6.30 -0.65
CA MET A 45 -17.54 -6.07 -2.07
C MET A 45 -16.90 -7.16 -2.95
N GLN A 46 -16.94 -6.97 -4.26
CA GLN A 46 -16.34 -7.85 -5.25
C GLN A 46 -14.85 -8.07 -4.98
N LYS A 47 -14.43 -9.31 -5.02
CA LYS A 47 -13.04 -9.74 -4.99
C LYS A 47 -12.57 -10.09 -6.40
N ASN A 48 -11.36 -9.67 -6.74
CA ASN A 48 -10.70 -9.97 -8.01
C ASN A 48 -9.45 -10.79 -7.73
N GLY A 49 -9.23 -11.86 -8.48
CA GLY A 49 -8.15 -12.81 -8.27
C GLY A 49 -8.59 -14.07 -7.56
N GLU A 50 -7.66 -14.97 -7.31
CA GLU A 50 -7.88 -16.26 -6.66
C GLU A 50 -7.00 -16.37 -5.42
N LEU A 51 -7.60 -16.79 -4.31
CA LEU A 51 -6.89 -16.98 -3.06
C LEU A 51 -5.86 -18.10 -3.20
N HIS A 52 -4.59 -17.78 -3.06
CA HIS A 52 -3.51 -18.77 -3.11
C HIS A 52 -3.53 -19.66 -1.86
N SER A 53 -2.92 -20.84 -1.97
CA SER A 53 -2.82 -21.79 -0.85
C SER A 53 -1.93 -21.27 0.29
N HIS A 54 -0.90 -20.50 -0.03
CA HIS A 54 0.12 -20.00 0.91
C HIS A 54 0.46 -18.54 0.64
N GLY A 55 0.84 -17.81 1.72
CA GLY A 55 1.50 -16.52 1.64
C GLY A 55 3.00 -16.66 1.32
N TYR A 56 3.71 -15.54 1.33
CA TYR A 56 5.17 -15.56 1.21
C TYR A 56 5.81 -16.16 2.47
N SER A 57 6.81 -17.03 2.28
CA SER A 57 7.58 -17.59 3.39
C SER A 57 8.74 -16.65 3.77
N TYR A 58 9.32 -16.86 4.96
CA TYR A 58 10.55 -16.16 5.37
C TYR A 58 11.69 -16.38 4.37
N GLU A 59 11.83 -17.61 3.83
CA GLU A 59 12.83 -17.92 2.82
C GLU A 59 12.64 -17.09 1.53
N THR A 60 11.39 -16.85 1.12
CA THR A 60 11.11 -15.98 -0.03
C THR A 60 11.52 -14.54 0.26
N LEU A 61 11.22 -14.02 1.46
CA LEU A 61 11.68 -12.70 1.88
C LEU A 61 13.21 -12.61 1.87
N CYS A 62 13.91 -13.64 2.38
CA CYS A 62 15.37 -13.70 2.38
C CYS A 62 15.95 -13.70 0.97
N LYS A 63 15.39 -14.46 0.02
CA LYS A 63 15.82 -14.46 -1.37
C LYS A 63 15.73 -13.05 -1.99
N VAL A 64 14.58 -12.37 -1.81
CA VAL A 64 14.37 -10.99 -2.29
C VAL A 64 15.36 -10.04 -1.62
N TYR A 65 15.53 -10.12 -0.30
CA TYR A 65 16.49 -9.33 0.46
C TYR A 65 17.91 -9.45 -0.08
N HIS A 66 18.41 -10.69 -0.24
CA HIS A 66 19.78 -10.93 -0.72
C HIS A 66 19.97 -10.48 -2.17
N LYS A 67 19.01 -10.72 -3.06
CA LYS A 67 19.08 -10.27 -4.43
C LYS A 67 19.18 -8.75 -4.52
N LEU A 68 18.29 -8.03 -3.84
CA LEU A 68 18.26 -6.57 -3.87
C LEU A 68 19.47 -5.92 -3.19
N THR A 69 19.91 -6.47 -2.07
CA THR A 69 21.12 -5.95 -1.41
C THR A 69 22.39 -6.17 -2.25
N ALA A 70 22.47 -7.26 -3.01
CA ALA A 70 23.56 -7.49 -3.97
C ALA A 70 23.53 -6.48 -5.15
N GLU A 71 22.35 -5.94 -5.48
CA GLU A 71 22.17 -4.88 -6.47
C GLU A 71 22.36 -3.46 -5.86
N GLY A 72 22.73 -3.37 -4.57
CA GLY A 72 22.95 -2.10 -3.87
C GLY A 72 21.70 -1.41 -3.34
N VAL A 73 20.56 -2.08 -3.35
CA VAL A 73 19.31 -1.54 -2.79
C VAL A 73 19.31 -1.71 -1.27
N ALA A 74 19.01 -0.64 -0.54
CA ALA A 74 18.90 -0.70 0.91
C ALA A 74 17.62 -1.46 1.32
N CYS A 75 17.79 -2.57 2.02
CA CYS A 75 16.72 -3.43 2.52
C CYS A 75 16.83 -3.63 4.03
N GLU A 76 15.69 -3.71 4.70
CA GLU A 76 15.60 -3.90 6.15
C GLU A 76 14.63 -5.06 6.44
N MET A 77 15.10 -6.09 7.15
CA MET A 77 14.31 -7.24 7.56
C MET A 77 13.95 -7.13 9.04
N TYR A 78 12.66 -7.15 9.35
CA TYR A 78 12.15 -7.01 10.71
C TYR A 78 11.43 -8.26 11.18
N ALA A 79 11.86 -8.83 12.31
CA ALA A 79 11.12 -9.86 13.02
C ALA A 79 10.04 -9.19 13.88
N LEU A 80 8.78 -9.57 13.68
CA LEU A 80 7.63 -9.04 14.43
C LEU A 80 7.28 -9.92 15.65
N HIS A 81 7.56 -11.23 15.59
CA HIS A 81 7.22 -12.19 16.64
C HIS A 81 7.93 -11.95 17.98
N PRO A 82 9.17 -11.40 18.08
CA PRO A 82 9.77 -11.11 19.37
C PRO A 82 9.04 -10.02 20.18
N HIS A 83 8.13 -9.29 19.55
CA HIS A 83 7.33 -8.25 20.21
C HIS A 83 6.00 -8.77 20.78
N TYR A 84 5.72 -10.06 20.63
CA TYR A 84 4.63 -10.72 21.33
C TYR A 84 5.09 -11.11 22.73
N ASP A 85 4.40 -10.62 23.76
CA ASP A 85 4.71 -10.89 25.18
C ASP A 85 3.57 -11.66 25.90
N GLY A 86 2.69 -12.31 25.12
CA GLY A 86 1.61 -13.13 25.66
C GLY A 86 2.07 -14.54 26.06
N PRO A 87 1.19 -15.33 26.71
CA PRO A 87 1.54 -16.63 27.25
C PRO A 87 1.56 -17.78 26.23
N ASP A 88 0.91 -17.61 25.07
CA ASP A 88 0.77 -18.68 24.09
C ASP A 88 1.94 -18.72 23.10
N PRO A 89 2.28 -19.85 22.52
CA PRO A 89 3.26 -19.91 21.43
C PRO A 89 2.83 -19.04 20.25
N VAL A 90 3.79 -18.34 19.64
CA VAL A 90 3.55 -17.47 18.48
C VAL A 90 4.28 -17.98 17.26
N GLU A 91 3.62 -17.91 16.11
CA GLU A 91 4.25 -18.17 14.82
C GLU A 91 5.19 -17.02 14.45
N GLU A 92 6.24 -17.34 13.71
CA GLU A 92 7.13 -16.31 13.16
C GLU A 92 6.34 -15.37 12.23
N ALA A 93 6.66 -14.09 12.29
CA ALA A 93 6.10 -13.07 11.41
C ALA A 93 7.22 -12.10 11.05
N TRP A 94 7.32 -11.77 9.77
CA TRP A 94 8.41 -10.96 9.23
C TRP A 94 7.91 -9.89 8.27
N LEU A 95 8.60 -8.75 8.27
CA LEU A 95 8.40 -7.64 7.34
C LEU A 95 9.73 -7.31 6.67
N LEU A 96 9.75 -7.31 5.34
CA LEU A 96 10.85 -6.78 4.54
C LEU A 96 10.47 -5.39 4.05
N VAL A 97 11.30 -4.38 4.32
CA VAL A 97 11.17 -3.03 3.77
C VAL A 97 12.31 -2.80 2.78
N ILE A 98 11.97 -2.29 1.61
CA ILE A 98 12.88 -2.03 0.48
C ILE A 98 12.85 -0.53 0.23
N ARG A 99 13.92 0.16 0.57
CA ARG A 99 14.01 1.61 0.46
C ARG A 99 14.17 2.03 -1.01
N LYS A 100 13.33 2.99 -1.43
CA LYS A 100 13.29 3.47 -2.83
C LYS A 100 13.16 2.34 -3.87
N GLY A 101 12.44 1.28 -3.51
CA GLY A 101 12.24 0.13 -4.37
C GLY A 101 11.54 0.49 -5.69
N VAL A 102 10.59 1.44 -5.66
CA VAL A 102 9.91 1.95 -6.87
C VAL A 102 10.92 2.60 -7.82
N GLN A 103 11.81 3.45 -7.31
CA GLN A 103 12.83 4.11 -8.12
C GLN A 103 13.78 3.09 -8.74
N HIS A 104 14.18 2.07 -7.97
CA HIS A 104 15.02 0.97 -8.47
C HIS A 104 14.34 0.24 -9.63
N VAL A 105 13.07 -0.18 -9.49
CA VAL A 105 12.32 -0.92 -10.51
C VAL A 105 12.11 -0.10 -11.78
N LEU A 106 11.74 1.16 -11.62
CA LEU A 106 11.44 2.03 -12.75
C LEU A 106 12.67 2.69 -13.37
N GLN A 107 13.84 2.58 -12.72
CA GLN A 107 15.10 3.23 -13.10
C GLN A 107 14.93 4.76 -13.17
N THR A 108 14.37 5.35 -12.12
CA THR A 108 14.07 6.78 -12.00
C THR A 108 14.59 7.33 -10.67
N GLU A 109 14.78 8.65 -10.60
CA GLU A 109 15.21 9.33 -9.37
C GLU A 109 14.05 9.58 -8.40
N ASP A 110 12.80 9.59 -8.90
CA ASP A 110 11.60 9.92 -8.12
C ASP A 110 10.38 9.09 -8.55
N THR A 111 9.26 9.30 -7.89
CA THR A 111 7.98 8.61 -8.18
C THR A 111 6.98 9.48 -8.93
N VAL A 112 7.40 10.65 -9.45
CA VAL A 112 6.50 11.65 -10.05
C VAL A 112 5.67 11.09 -11.19
N ALA A 113 6.27 10.31 -12.09
CA ALA A 113 5.55 9.72 -13.22
C ALA A 113 4.51 8.69 -12.77
N LEU A 114 4.86 7.82 -11.80
CA LEU A 114 3.93 6.84 -11.24
C LEU A 114 2.80 7.51 -10.43
N MET A 115 3.10 8.59 -9.70
CA MET A 115 2.09 9.41 -9.03
C MET A 115 1.13 10.03 -10.04
N ALA A 116 1.65 10.59 -11.15
CA ALA A 116 0.83 11.20 -12.20
C ALA A 116 -0.08 10.16 -12.88
N GLU A 117 0.42 8.95 -13.12
CA GLU A 117 -0.38 7.83 -13.66
C GLU A 117 -1.57 7.52 -12.74
N ASN A 118 -1.35 7.44 -11.42
CA ASN A 118 -2.41 7.18 -10.45
C ASN A 118 -3.33 8.39 -10.22
N ASP A 119 -2.82 9.62 -10.25
CA ASP A 119 -3.60 10.85 -10.10
C ASP A 119 -4.59 11.08 -11.27
N ALA A 120 -4.32 10.49 -12.43
CA ALA A 120 -5.20 10.56 -13.59
C ALA A 120 -6.42 9.62 -13.48
N LEU A 121 -6.45 8.73 -12.49
CA LEU A 121 -7.51 7.75 -12.30
C LEU A 121 -8.66 8.28 -11.43
N ASP A 122 -9.87 7.85 -11.76
CA ASP A 122 -11.06 8.18 -10.98
C ASP A 122 -11.26 7.14 -9.87
N MET A 123 -10.85 7.49 -8.65
CA MET A 123 -10.91 6.63 -7.47
C MET A 123 -12.33 6.42 -6.97
N ASP A 124 -12.65 5.21 -6.51
CA ASP A 124 -13.93 4.89 -5.88
C ASP A 124 -14.07 5.57 -4.52
N LYS A 125 -14.98 6.55 -4.47
CA LYS A 125 -15.34 7.31 -3.26
C LYS A 125 -16.52 6.70 -2.50
N HIS A 126 -17.11 5.64 -3.04
CA HIS A 126 -18.27 4.96 -2.47
C HIS A 126 -17.97 3.48 -2.22
N ALA A 127 -18.73 2.87 -1.33
CA ALA A 127 -18.70 1.43 -1.07
C ALA A 127 -20.07 0.93 -0.62
N LEU A 128 -20.38 -0.35 -0.87
CA LEU A 128 -21.52 -1.03 -0.29
C LEU A 128 -21.16 -1.51 1.11
N MET A 129 -21.84 -0.98 2.13
CA MET A 129 -21.66 -1.39 3.53
C MET A 129 -23.02 -1.73 4.15
N LYS A 130 -23.17 -2.96 4.66
CA LYS A 130 -24.41 -3.42 5.30
C LYS A 130 -25.66 -3.14 4.45
N GLY A 131 -25.58 -3.41 3.14
CA GLY A 131 -26.67 -3.22 2.18
C GLY A 131 -26.98 -1.76 1.81
N ARG A 132 -26.07 -0.82 2.09
CA ARG A 132 -26.24 0.59 1.73
C ARG A 132 -24.97 1.14 1.07
N VAL A 133 -25.13 1.93 0.04
CA VAL A 133 -24.03 2.69 -0.57
C VAL A 133 -23.69 3.88 0.32
N VAL A 134 -22.43 3.95 0.74
CA VAL A 134 -21.89 5.00 1.63
C VAL A 134 -20.68 5.68 1.04
N ASN A 135 -20.41 6.91 1.47
CA ASN A 135 -19.19 7.64 1.13
C ASN A 135 -18.01 7.13 1.95
N LYS A 136 -16.89 6.81 1.30
CA LYS A 136 -15.62 6.49 1.95
C LYS A 136 -15.00 7.76 2.53
N LYS A 137 -14.65 7.74 3.81
CA LYS A 137 -14.01 8.88 4.51
C LYS A 137 -12.54 8.61 4.83
N ALA A 138 -12.20 7.36 5.11
CA ALA A 138 -10.87 6.97 5.58
C ALA A 138 -9.83 6.96 4.45
N ARG A 139 -10.22 6.55 3.26
CA ARG A 139 -9.42 6.48 2.04
C ARG A 139 -10.33 6.15 0.86
N TRP A 140 -9.85 6.37 -0.35
CA TRP A 140 -10.50 5.91 -1.57
C TRP A 140 -9.72 4.74 -2.15
N ASN A 141 -10.39 3.88 -2.92
CA ASN A 141 -9.79 2.65 -3.44
C ASN A 141 -10.01 2.51 -4.93
N LEU A 142 -9.21 1.68 -5.56
CA LEU A 142 -9.35 1.27 -6.94
C LEU A 142 -8.70 -0.11 -7.10
N CYS A 143 -9.31 -1.00 -7.90
CA CYS A 143 -8.70 -2.28 -8.26
C CYS A 143 -8.23 -2.26 -9.71
N PHE A 144 -7.23 -3.09 -10.02
CA PHE A 144 -6.69 -3.25 -11.36
C PHE A 144 -6.81 -4.69 -11.81
N ASP A 145 -7.20 -4.90 -13.08
CA ASP A 145 -7.35 -6.23 -13.69
C ASP A 145 -7.13 -6.15 -15.20
N ASP A 146 -7.42 -7.23 -15.92
CA ASP A 146 -7.25 -7.32 -17.37
C ASP A 146 -8.25 -6.46 -18.16
N GLU A 147 -9.48 -6.29 -17.64
CA GLU A 147 -10.56 -5.57 -18.26
C GLU A 147 -11.07 -4.43 -17.39
N ASP A 148 -11.51 -3.35 -18.05
CA ASP A 148 -12.13 -2.21 -17.37
C ASP A 148 -13.53 -2.58 -16.85
N GLN A 149 -13.88 -2.09 -15.64
CA GLN A 149 -15.21 -2.21 -15.06
C GLN A 149 -15.65 -0.87 -14.47
N GLU A 150 -16.82 -0.38 -14.93
CA GLU A 150 -17.49 0.73 -14.27
C GLU A 150 -18.10 0.28 -12.94
N PRO A 151 -18.12 1.13 -11.91
CA PRO A 151 -18.64 0.75 -10.60
C PRO A 151 -20.15 0.58 -10.64
N ASP A 152 -20.64 -0.46 -9.98
CA ASP A 152 -22.02 -0.70 -9.59
C ASP A 152 -22.06 -0.98 -8.10
N TYR A 153 -22.07 0.10 -7.31
CA TYR A 153 -21.95 0.00 -5.85
C TYR A 153 -23.16 -0.71 -5.21
N GLU A 154 -24.34 -0.65 -5.82
CA GLU A 154 -25.55 -1.33 -5.30
C GLU A 154 -25.40 -2.84 -5.40
N SER A 155 -24.71 -3.33 -6.44
CA SER A 155 -24.36 -4.74 -6.61
C SER A 155 -23.03 -5.11 -5.94
N GLY A 156 -22.41 -4.21 -5.18
CA GLY A 156 -21.13 -4.45 -4.52
C GLY A 156 -19.93 -4.50 -5.46
N LYS A 157 -20.03 -3.93 -6.67
CA LYS A 157 -18.92 -3.87 -7.63
C LYS A 157 -18.25 -2.51 -7.59
N GLY A 158 -16.92 -2.50 -7.42
CA GLY A 158 -16.10 -1.30 -7.53
C GLY A 158 -15.60 -1.08 -8.95
N ARG A 159 -14.96 0.06 -9.19
CA ARG A 159 -14.25 0.34 -10.44
C ARG A 159 -13.03 -0.56 -10.56
N ILE A 160 -12.82 -1.09 -11.76
CA ILE A 160 -11.57 -1.76 -12.15
C ILE A 160 -11.01 -1.01 -13.34
N VAL A 161 -9.70 -0.77 -13.33
CA VAL A 161 -8.96 -0.17 -14.44
C VAL A 161 -8.04 -1.23 -15.05
N ALA A 162 -8.10 -1.37 -16.37
CA ALA A 162 -7.31 -2.34 -17.09
C ALA A 162 -5.82 -1.96 -17.14
N TRP A 163 -4.93 -2.97 -17.13
CA TRP A 163 -3.47 -2.82 -17.14
C TRP A 163 -2.96 -1.92 -18.27
N LYS A 164 -3.63 -1.89 -19.42
CA LYS A 164 -3.27 -1.05 -20.57
C LYS A 164 -3.25 0.45 -20.28
N HIS A 165 -3.97 0.90 -19.22
CA HIS A 165 -4.05 2.30 -18.82
C HIS A 165 -3.01 2.71 -17.77
N ILE A 166 -2.31 1.73 -17.18
CA ILE A 166 -1.38 1.93 -16.06
C ILE A 166 -0.06 1.18 -16.28
N PRO A 167 0.69 1.53 -17.33
CA PRO A 167 1.89 0.81 -17.73
C PRO A 167 3.00 0.79 -16.67
N LEU A 168 3.13 1.82 -15.82
CA LEU A 168 4.14 1.85 -14.76
C LEU A 168 3.78 0.91 -13.60
N VAL A 169 2.52 0.89 -13.18
CA VAL A 169 2.03 -0.09 -12.19
C VAL A 169 2.18 -1.51 -12.74
N SER A 170 1.83 -1.73 -14.02
CA SER A 170 1.96 -3.03 -14.68
C SER A 170 3.41 -3.52 -14.69
N LYS A 171 4.36 -2.65 -15.05
CA LYS A 171 5.79 -2.95 -15.01
C LYS A 171 6.28 -3.36 -13.62
N ILE A 172 5.84 -2.65 -12.58
CA ILE A 172 6.21 -3.00 -11.19
C ILE A 172 5.61 -4.35 -10.79
N ARG A 173 4.35 -4.59 -11.14
CA ARG A 173 3.66 -5.86 -10.89
C ARG A 173 4.40 -7.05 -11.53
N GLU A 174 4.83 -6.91 -12.77
CA GLU A 174 5.61 -7.94 -13.50
C GLU A 174 6.96 -8.17 -12.83
N TRP A 175 7.65 -7.08 -12.43
CA TRP A 175 8.90 -7.19 -11.68
C TRP A 175 8.73 -7.90 -10.34
N ILE A 176 7.63 -7.63 -9.61
CA ILE A 176 7.32 -8.35 -8.35
C ILE A 176 7.18 -9.84 -8.63
N ALA A 177 6.49 -10.25 -9.69
CA ALA A 177 6.35 -11.65 -10.07
C ALA A 177 7.70 -12.30 -10.36
N GLU A 178 8.58 -11.60 -11.09
CA GLU A 178 9.92 -12.08 -11.41
C GLU A 178 10.79 -12.24 -10.16
N ILE A 179 10.84 -11.21 -9.27
CA ILE A 179 11.73 -11.25 -8.11
C ILE A 179 11.28 -12.24 -7.05
N THR A 180 9.97 -12.51 -6.96
CA THR A 180 9.39 -13.50 -6.03
C THR A 180 9.25 -14.89 -6.64
N GLU A 181 9.61 -15.08 -7.91
CA GLU A 181 9.42 -16.33 -8.65
C GLU A 181 7.96 -16.82 -8.62
N ASP A 182 7.01 -15.88 -8.75
CA ASP A 182 5.57 -16.12 -8.60
C ASP A 182 4.79 -15.62 -9.84
N VAL A 183 3.48 -15.86 -9.86
CA VAL A 183 2.59 -15.29 -10.88
C VAL A 183 2.32 -13.81 -10.60
N PRO A 184 2.03 -13.00 -11.64
CA PRO A 184 1.66 -11.61 -11.45
C PRO A 184 0.39 -11.45 -10.61
N LEU A 185 0.51 -10.76 -9.49
CA LEU A 185 -0.56 -10.56 -8.51
C LEU A 185 -1.61 -9.55 -8.98
N LYS A 186 -2.78 -9.51 -8.37
CA LYS A 186 -3.75 -8.43 -8.51
C LYS A 186 -3.26 -7.21 -7.74
N VAL A 187 -3.71 -6.01 -8.10
CA VAL A 187 -3.31 -4.78 -7.42
C VAL A 187 -4.53 -3.99 -6.96
N GLU A 188 -4.42 -3.44 -5.77
CA GLU A 188 -5.38 -2.52 -5.18
C GLU A 188 -4.67 -1.21 -4.84
N ALA A 189 -5.21 -0.08 -5.31
CA ALA A 189 -4.76 1.23 -4.89
C ALA A 189 -5.57 1.70 -3.68
N ASN A 190 -4.86 2.11 -2.63
CA ASN A 190 -5.41 2.80 -1.48
C ASN A 190 -4.92 4.25 -1.51
N TYR A 191 -5.81 5.19 -1.79
CA TYR A 191 -5.52 6.61 -1.86
C TYR A 191 -5.91 7.32 -0.58
N TYR A 192 -4.93 7.78 0.16
CA TYR A 192 -5.06 8.60 1.35
C TYR A 192 -4.92 10.07 0.93
N TYR A 193 -6.04 10.73 0.70
CA TYR A 193 -6.09 12.09 0.13
C TYR A 193 -5.61 13.19 1.09
N ASP A 194 -5.55 12.90 2.38
CA ASP A 194 -4.99 13.76 3.42
C ASP A 194 -4.47 12.88 4.57
N ILE A 195 -3.14 12.80 4.72
CA ILE A 195 -2.48 11.94 5.73
C ILE A 195 -2.83 12.32 7.17
N GLU A 196 -3.35 13.54 7.40
CA GLU A 196 -3.79 14.00 8.72
C GLU A 196 -5.21 13.52 9.08
N LYS A 197 -5.98 13.00 8.10
CA LYS A 197 -7.38 12.58 8.25
C LYS A 197 -7.66 11.17 7.81
N CYS A 198 -6.78 10.60 7.02
CA CYS A 198 -6.95 9.29 6.39
C CYS A 198 -6.21 8.21 7.16
N GLY A 199 -6.66 6.97 6.96
CA GLY A 199 -6.00 5.81 7.53
C GLY A 199 -6.84 4.54 7.45
N ILE A 200 -6.29 3.48 8.03
CA ILE A 200 -6.98 2.22 8.26
C ILE A 200 -6.53 1.69 9.63
N GLY A 201 -7.51 1.35 10.47
CA GLY A 201 -7.27 0.81 11.81
C GLY A 201 -6.67 -0.60 11.79
N TYR A 202 -6.33 -1.12 12.97
CA TYR A 202 -5.72 -2.43 13.10
C TYR A 202 -6.59 -3.55 12.57
N HIS A 203 -6.12 -4.21 11.52
CA HIS A 203 -6.76 -5.32 10.82
C HIS A 203 -5.71 -6.28 10.28
N GLY A 204 -6.14 -7.43 9.79
CA GLY A 204 -5.39 -8.31 8.91
C GLY A 204 -6.15 -8.47 7.61
N ASP A 205 -5.45 -8.85 6.56
CA ASP A 205 -6.03 -9.06 5.24
C ASP A 205 -6.64 -10.45 5.15
N GLY A 206 -7.91 -10.57 5.55
CA GLY A 206 -8.63 -11.86 5.53
C GLY A 206 -9.05 -12.31 4.13
N GLU A 207 -8.86 -11.49 3.11
CA GLU A 207 -9.20 -11.75 1.71
C GLU A 207 -8.01 -12.26 0.88
N ARG A 208 -6.77 -12.07 1.33
CA ARG A 208 -5.54 -12.40 0.60
C ARG A 208 -4.49 -13.05 1.51
N ARG A 209 -3.54 -13.78 0.92
CA ARG A 209 -2.42 -14.39 1.63
C ARG A 209 -1.07 -13.78 1.30
N LYS A 210 -0.98 -13.06 0.18
CA LYS A 210 0.25 -12.42 -0.28
C LYS A 210 0.09 -10.91 -0.27
N VAL A 211 1.11 -10.21 0.23
CA VAL A 211 1.21 -8.76 0.19
C VAL A 211 2.63 -8.36 -0.18
N PHE A 212 2.74 -7.70 -1.33
CA PHE A 212 3.89 -6.91 -1.73
C PHE A 212 3.38 -5.51 -2.09
N ALA A 213 3.75 -4.50 -1.33
CA ALA A 213 3.14 -3.19 -1.50
C ALA A 213 4.17 -2.08 -1.68
N MET A 214 3.72 -0.93 -2.18
CA MET A 214 4.56 0.23 -2.39
C MET A 214 3.87 1.50 -1.90
N ARG A 215 4.67 2.44 -1.39
CA ARG A 215 4.24 3.75 -0.89
C ARG A 215 4.70 4.84 -1.84
N MET A 216 3.81 5.81 -2.16
CA MET A 216 4.13 6.95 -3.01
C MET A 216 3.53 8.23 -2.45
N GLY A 217 4.31 9.31 -2.44
CA GLY A 217 3.90 10.63 -1.96
C GLY A 217 4.32 10.90 -0.52
N ALA A 218 3.43 11.43 0.31
CA ALA A 218 3.75 11.77 1.69
C ALA A 218 4.16 10.53 2.50
N SER A 219 5.15 10.69 3.38
CA SER A 219 5.54 9.65 4.33
C SER A 219 4.38 9.33 5.26
N MET A 220 4.09 8.06 5.44
CA MET A 220 3.04 7.60 6.32
C MET A 220 3.42 6.24 6.93
N PRO A 221 3.46 6.11 8.25
CA PRO A 221 3.96 4.90 8.90
C PRO A 221 3.03 3.70 8.71
N LEU A 222 3.63 2.50 8.71
CA LEU A 222 2.96 1.23 8.89
C LEU A 222 3.14 0.80 10.34
N TYR A 223 2.07 0.43 10.99
CA TYR A 223 2.09 -0.07 12.36
C TYR A 223 1.75 -1.55 12.40
N TYR A 224 2.35 -2.26 13.34
CA TYR A 224 1.95 -3.61 13.72
C TYR A 224 1.65 -3.70 15.20
N GLN A 225 0.71 -4.57 15.55
CA GLN A 225 0.34 -4.90 16.93
C GLN A 225 -0.10 -6.36 17.00
N TRP A 226 0.41 -7.08 17.98
CA TRP A 226 -0.08 -8.41 18.29
C TRP A 226 -1.40 -8.36 19.06
N TYR A 227 -2.21 -9.37 18.85
CA TYR A 227 -3.50 -9.55 19.53
C TYR A 227 -3.67 -10.98 19.98
N GLN A 228 -4.27 -11.14 21.17
CA GLN A 228 -4.76 -12.40 21.68
C GLN A 228 -6.18 -12.21 22.19
N ARG A 229 -7.10 -13.08 21.81
CA ARG A 229 -8.53 -12.96 22.16
C ARG A 229 -9.13 -11.60 21.81
N SER A 230 -8.64 -11.00 20.75
CA SER A 230 -9.00 -9.64 20.28
C SER A 230 -8.51 -8.48 21.14
N GLU A 231 -7.70 -8.72 22.16
CA GLU A 231 -7.04 -7.68 22.98
C GLU A 231 -5.59 -7.51 22.51
N PRO A 232 -5.06 -6.28 22.47
CA PRO A 232 -3.69 -6.04 22.10
C PRO A 232 -2.72 -6.61 23.14
N VAL A 233 -1.62 -7.22 22.67
CA VAL A 233 -0.58 -7.85 23.48
C VAL A 233 0.78 -7.37 23.00
N GLY A 234 1.67 -7.00 23.93
CA GLY A 234 2.98 -6.47 23.65
C GLY A 234 3.00 -5.03 23.08
N PRO A 235 4.15 -4.51 22.75
CA PRO A 235 4.30 -3.14 22.27
C PRO A 235 3.80 -2.99 20.83
N ARG A 236 3.34 -1.78 20.53
CA ARG A 236 3.07 -1.35 19.17
C ARG A 236 4.39 -1.11 18.42
N MET A 237 4.53 -1.71 17.25
CA MET A 237 5.66 -1.51 16.35
C MET A 237 5.32 -0.45 15.31
N LYS A 238 6.28 0.41 14.97
CA LYS A 238 6.13 1.50 13.99
C LYS A 238 7.25 1.43 12.96
N PHE A 239 6.89 1.40 11.68
CA PHE A 239 7.81 1.38 10.55
C PHE A 239 7.52 2.59 9.68
N GLU A 240 8.48 3.52 9.56
CA GLU A 240 8.34 4.67 8.68
C GLU A 240 8.49 4.21 7.22
N LEU A 241 7.49 4.56 6.41
CA LEU A 241 7.50 4.33 4.96
C LEU A 241 7.47 5.67 4.25
N HIS A 242 8.43 5.85 3.36
CA HIS A 242 8.65 7.07 2.59
C HIS A 242 8.26 6.88 1.12
N ASP A 243 8.34 7.98 0.36
CA ASP A 243 8.09 7.98 -1.07
C ASP A 243 8.97 6.99 -1.83
N GLY A 244 8.35 6.05 -2.53
CA GLY A 244 9.01 5.00 -3.29
C GLY A 244 9.44 3.77 -2.49
N ASP A 245 9.25 3.74 -1.17
CA ASP A 245 9.52 2.53 -0.38
C ASP A 245 8.53 1.42 -0.75
N MET A 246 9.06 0.20 -0.83
CA MET A 246 8.25 -1.01 -0.99
C MET A 246 8.37 -1.87 0.27
N TYR A 247 7.41 -2.76 0.48
CA TYR A 247 7.46 -3.72 1.57
C TYR A 247 6.78 -5.03 1.20
N MET A 248 7.30 -6.12 1.78
CA MET A 248 6.78 -7.46 1.58
C MET A 248 6.47 -8.08 2.94
N MET A 249 5.28 -8.65 3.07
CA MET A 249 4.81 -9.30 4.28
C MET A 249 4.99 -10.82 4.18
N GLU A 250 5.60 -11.42 5.19
CA GLU A 250 5.54 -12.86 5.37
C GLU A 250 4.09 -13.29 5.71
N ALA A 251 3.74 -14.53 5.46
CA ALA A 251 2.38 -15.06 5.55
C ALA A 251 1.64 -14.71 6.86
N LYS A 252 2.31 -14.82 8.01
CA LYS A 252 1.73 -14.45 9.32
C LYS A 252 1.55 -12.94 9.45
N ALA A 253 2.48 -12.15 8.91
CA ALA A 253 2.45 -10.69 8.94
C ALA A 253 1.29 -10.09 8.11
N VAL A 254 0.77 -10.81 7.12
CA VAL A 254 -0.47 -10.43 6.39
C VAL A 254 -1.68 -10.42 7.32
N GLY A 255 -1.68 -11.26 8.35
CA GLY A 255 -2.77 -11.34 9.32
C GLY A 255 -4.04 -12.01 8.76
N PHE A 256 -3.90 -12.95 7.83
CA PHE A 256 -5.05 -13.67 7.25
C PHE A 256 -5.98 -14.28 8.30
N ASP A 257 -5.43 -14.66 9.45
CA ASP A 257 -6.14 -15.26 10.58
C ASP A 257 -6.59 -14.26 11.67
N TRP A 258 -6.53 -12.97 11.42
CA TRP A 258 -6.70 -11.90 12.41
C TRP A 258 -8.01 -11.93 13.21
N LEU A 259 -9.06 -12.60 12.69
CA LEU A 259 -10.34 -12.77 13.37
C LEU A 259 -10.36 -13.95 14.35
N LYS A 260 -9.35 -14.83 14.31
CA LYS A 260 -9.26 -15.97 15.25
C LYS A 260 -9.00 -15.46 16.66
N LYS A 261 -9.66 -16.07 17.65
CA LYS A 261 -9.54 -15.69 19.06
C LYS A 261 -8.70 -16.67 19.88
N ASN A 262 -8.50 -17.87 19.38
CA ASN A 262 -7.84 -18.98 20.07
C ASN A 262 -6.33 -19.09 19.80
N VAL A 263 -5.79 -18.22 18.96
CA VAL A 263 -4.36 -18.14 18.64
C VAL A 263 -3.91 -16.67 18.66
N PRO A 264 -2.62 -16.39 18.89
CA PRO A 264 -2.06 -15.07 18.68
C PRO A 264 -2.19 -14.66 17.19
N THR A 265 -2.63 -13.43 16.94
CA THR A 265 -2.74 -12.86 15.61
C THR A 265 -2.00 -11.54 15.55
N VAL A 266 -1.39 -11.24 14.41
CA VAL A 266 -0.80 -9.91 14.18
C VAL A 266 -1.72 -9.10 13.28
N ARG A 267 -1.82 -7.80 13.55
CA ARG A 267 -2.62 -6.86 12.76
C ARG A 267 -1.77 -5.67 12.39
N HIS A 268 -2.07 -5.07 11.26
CA HIS A 268 -1.40 -3.86 10.81
C HIS A 268 -2.39 -2.70 10.66
N ALA A 269 -1.85 -1.48 10.72
CA ALA A 269 -2.60 -0.23 10.59
C ALA A 269 -1.73 0.83 9.93
N THR A 270 -2.34 1.85 9.33
CA THR A 270 -1.60 2.99 8.76
C THR A 270 -2.48 4.24 8.80
N GLY A 271 -1.86 5.43 8.80
CA GLY A 271 -2.59 6.71 8.77
C GLY A 271 -2.44 7.54 10.03
N CYS A 272 -3.37 8.50 10.21
CA CYS A 272 -3.38 9.40 11.36
C CYS A 272 -3.76 8.70 12.67
N ASP A 273 -3.59 9.40 13.80
CA ASP A 273 -3.82 8.86 15.15
C ASP A 273 -5.25 8.38 15.40
N GLU A 274 -6.24 8.90 14.67
CA GLU A 274 -7.61 8.41 14.75
C GLU A 274 -7.72 6.91 14.43
N TYR A 275 -6.90 6.43 13.47
CA TYR A 275 -6.88 5.03 13.01
C TYR A 275 -5.82 4.19 13.72
N THR A 276 -4.70 4.80 14.09
CA THR A 276 -3.49 4.09 14.58
C THR A 276 -3.24 4.28 16.06
N GLY A 277 -4.01 5.15 16.73
CA GLY A 277 -3.94 5.36 18.18
C GLY A 277 -4.20 4.06 18.94
N SER A 278 -3.67 3.95 20.16
CA SER A 278 -3.94 2.81 21.04
C SER A 278 -5.46 2.68 21.24
N VAL A 279 -6.00 1.48 21.03
CA VAL A 279 -7.37 1.17 21.44
C VAL A 279 -7.46 1.45 22.94
N ARG A 280 -8.13 2.54 23.33
CA ARG A 280 -8.39 2.78 24.76
C ARG A 280 -9.19 1.59 25.26
N PRO A 281 -8.81 0.96 26.38
CA PRO A 281 -9.63 -0.08 26.99
C PRO A 281 -11.05 0.48 27.17
N LYS A 282 -12.03 -0.23 26.67
CA LYS A 282 -13.43 0.11 26.97
C LYS A 282 -13.57 0.05 28.49
N LYS A 283 -13.88 1.21 29.10
CA LYS A 283 -14.25 1.30 30.51
C LYS A 283 -15.51 0.49 30.78
#